data_445b609e0b50764e6accdf01bebe9b7d
#
_entry.id   445b609e0b50764e6accdf01bebe9b7d
#
_cell.length_a   1.000
_cell.length_b   1.000
_cell.length_c   1.000
_cell.angle_alpha   90.00
_cell.angle_beta   90.00
_cell.angle_gamma   90.00
#
_symmetry.space_group_name_H-M   'P 1'
#
loop_
_entity.id
_entity.type
_entity.pdbx_description
1 polymer ?
#
loop_
_entity_poly.entity_id
_entity_poly.type
_entity_poly.pdbx_seq_one_letter_code
_entity_poly.pdbx_strand_id
1 'polypeptide(L)'
;MKIGSIGYDHSHDERFVMDFEDGLECWLFLIIKTTAKFVIGKEKMQAEPGTILLLEPGTPCKYCAKDKVYTDDWFFAETEETDKAYLLERKIPTNTLLHLGQ
;
A
#
# COMPACT_ATOMS: atom_id res chain seq x y z
N MET A 1 1.20 -9.72 14.90
CA MET A 1 0.83 -9.52 13.48
C MET A 1 0.89 -10.85 12.74
N LYS A 2 -0.13 -11.16 12.00
CA LYS A 2 -0.22 -12.42 11.26
C LYS A 2 -0.31 -12.14 9.78
N ILE A 3 0.62 -12.69 8.99
CA ILE A 3 0.65 -12.49 7.54
C ILE A 3 -0.27 -13.52 6.87
N GLY A 4 -1.22 -13.03 6.08
CA GLY A 4 -2.17 -13.89 5.39
C GLY A 4 -1.73 -14.29 3.99
N SER A 5 -1.36 -13.33 3.17
CA SER A 5 -0.95 -13.55 1.77
C SER A 5 0.20 -12.64 1.43
N ILE A 6 1.05 -13.09 0.52
CA ILE A 6 2.25 -12.35 0.13
C ILE A 6 2.51 -12.52 -1.37
N GLY A 7 2.99 -11.47 -2.03
CA GLY A 7 3.38 -11.51 -3.44
C GLY A 7 4.65 -10.70 -3.67
N TYR A 8 5.49 -11.18 -4.58
CA TYR A 8 6.75 -10.53 -4.95
C TYR A 8 6.79 -10.21 -6.43
N ASP A 9 7.32 -9.04 -6.77
CA ASP A 9 7.49 -8.62 -8.16
C ASP A 9 6.23 -8.85 -9.00
N HIS A 10 5.07 -8.60 -8.38
CA HIS A 10 3.79 -8.81 -9.03
C HIS A 10 3.55 -7.68 -10.02
N SER A 11 3.60 -7.99 -11.31
CA SER A 11 3.52 -7.00 -12.37
C SER A 11 2.21 -7.07 -13.13
N HIS A 12 1.72 -5.89 -13.49
CA HIS A 12 0.50 -5.71 -14.26
C HIS A 12 0.75 -4.71 -15.38
N ASP A 13 -0.05 -4.79 -16.43
CA ASP A 13 0.07 -3.85 -17.55
C ASP A 13 -0.61 -2.51 -17.25
N GLU A 14 -0.62 -1.63 -18.24
CA GLU A 14 -1.17 -0.27 -18.11
C GLU A 14 -2.67 -0.22 -17.81
N ARG A 15 -3.39 -1.32 -17.99
CA ARG A 15 -4.83 -1.40 -17.71
C ARG A 15 -5.13 -1.74 -16.26
N PHE A 16 -4.10 -2.05 -15.50
CA PHE A 16 -4.27 -2.43 -14.09
C PHE A 16 -4.85 -1.28 -13.27
N VAL A 17 -5.91 -1.59 -12.54
CA VAL A 17 -6.48 -0.70 -11.53
C VAL A 17 -6.87 -1.56 -10.34
N MET A 18 -6.38 -1.19 -9.16
CA MET A 18 -6.80 -1.82 -7.92
C MET A 18 -7.67 -0.81 -7.17
N ASP A 19 -8.88 -1.22 -6.82
CA ASP A 19 -9.84 -0.33 -6.18
C ASP A 19 -10.43 -0.99 -4.94
N PHE A 20 -10.04 -0.48 -3.77
CA PHE A 20 -10.60 -0.90 -2.49
C PHE A 20 -11.53 0.23 -1.99
N GLU A 21 -12.65 0.41 -2.68
CA GLU A 21 -13.58 1.50 -2.44
C GLU A 21 -14.04 1.62 -0.99
N ASP A 22 -14.28 0.50 -0.33
CA ASP A 22 -14.73 0.47 1.06
C ASP A 22 -13.61 0.09 2.03
N GLY A 23 -12.38 0.05 1.54
CA GLY A 23 -11.23 -0.41 2.31
C GLY A 23 -11.15 -1.92 2.40
N LEU A 24 -10.15 -2.39 3.10
CA LEU A 24 -9.90 -3.82 3.32
C LEU A 24 -10.20 -4.19 4.77
N GLU A 25 -10.44 -5.46 5.03
CA GLU A 25 -10.63 -5.95 6.40
C GLU A 25 -9.31 -6.15 7.14
N CYS A 26 -8.21 -6.16 6.42
CA CYS A 26 -6.88 -6.37 6.98
C CYS A 26 -5.94 -5.24 6.58
N TRP A 27 -4.74 -5.24 7.14
CA TRP A 27 -3.69 -4.33 6.75
C TRP A 27 -3.10 -4.75 5.41
N LEU A 28 -2.71 -3.77 4.60
CA LEU A 28 -1.99 -4.00 3.36
C LEU A 28 -0.65 -3.28 3.40
N PHE A 29 0.41 -4.02 3.10
CA PHE A 29 1.77 -3.49 3.00
C PHE A 29 2.19 -3.60 1.54
N LEU A 30 2.61 -2.47 0.96
CA LEU A 30 3.10 -2.42 -0.41
C LEU A 30 4.52 -1.87 -0.47
N ILE A 31 5.33 -2.50 -1.31
CA ILE A 31 6.59 -1.91 -1.74
C ILE A 31 6.42 -1.67 -3.24
N ILE A 32 6.31 -0.40 -3.62
CA ILE A 32 5.99 -0.01 -4.99
C ILE A 32 7.28 0.14 -5.77
N LYS A 33 7.42 -0.56 -6.88
CA LYS A 33 8.65 -0.63 -7.67
C LYS A 33 8.61 0.16 -8.97
N THR A 34 7.46 0.72 -9.31
CA THR A 34 7.27 1.55 -10.51
C THR A 34 6.57 2.83 -10.13
N THR A 35 6.58 3.81 -11.01
CA THR A 35 5.80 5.03 -10.80
C THR A 35 4.31 4.68 -10.90
N ALA A 36 3.53 5.14 -9.94
CA ALA A 36 2.11 4.80 -9.86
C ALA A 36 1.29 5.95 -9.29
N LYS A 37 0.01 5.94 -9.59
CA LYS A 37 -0.94 6.93 -9.08
C LYS A 37 -1.79 6.30 -7.99
N PHE A 38 -1.88 6.98 -6.85
CA PHE A 38 -2.65 6.52 -5.70
C PHE A 38 -3.70 7.57 -5.31
N VAL A 39 -4.86 7.08 -4.89
CA VAL A 39 -5.84 7.87 -4.16
C VAL A 39 -6.07 7.16 -2.84
N ILE A 40 -5.65 7.75 -1.74
CA ILE A 40 -5.78 7.18 -0.41
C ILE A 40 -6.74 8.07 0.39
N GLY A 41 -7.89 7.49 0.76
CA GLY A 41 -8.97 8.31 1.27
C GLY A 41 -9.43 9.27 0.18
N LYS A 42 -9.19 10.56 0.38
CA LYS A 42 -9.53 11.60 -0.60
C LYS A 42 -8.30 12.28 -1.20
N GLU A 43 -7.10 11.83 -0.83
CA GLU A 43 -5.87 12.45 -1.27
C GLU A 43 -5.28 11.72 -2.47
N LYS A 44 -4.90 12.49 -3.49
CA LYS A 44 -4.23 12.00 -4.68
C LYS A 44 -2.74 12.12 -4.48
N MET A 45 -2.01 11.04 -4.74
CA MET A 45 -0.56 10.99 -4.57
C MET A 45 0.07 10.23 -5.72
N GLN A 46 1.34 10.49 -5.98
CA GLN A 46 2.12 9.74 -6.94
C GLN A 46 3.24 9.01 -6.20
N ALA A 47 3.35 7.70 -6.43
CA ALA A 47 4.45 6.89 -5.92
C ALA A 47 5.57 6.83 -6.93
N GLU A 48 6.80 6.94 -6.44
CA GLU A 48 8.01 6.70 -7.24
C GLU A 48 8.58 5.33 -6.87
N PRO A 49 9.43 4.73 -7.71
CA PRO A 49 10.06 3.45 -7.35
C PRO A 49 10.75 3.53 -5.99
N GLY A 50 10.55 2.54 -5.17
CA GLY A 50 11.09 2.52 -3.80
C GLY A 50 10.16 3.13 -2.75
N THR A 51 8.91 3.38 -3.11
CA THR A 51 7.91 3.88 -2.17
C THR A 51 7.27 2.73 -1.42
N ILE A 52 7.02 2.91 -0.15
CA ILE A 52 6.27 1.96 0.67
C ILE A 52 4.94 2.57 1.11
N LEU A 53 3.96 1.70 1.29
CA LEU A 53 2.66 2.09 1.82
C LEU A 53 2.23 1.07 2.87
N LEU A 54 1.83 1.57 4.02
CA LEU A 54 1.22 0.79 5.09
C LEU A 54 -0.22 1.27 5.23
N LEU A 55 -1.16 0.49 4.69
CA LEU A 55 -2.56 0.86 4.62
C LEU A 55 -3.36 0.20 5.74
N GLU A 56 -4.02 1.02 6.56
CA GLU A 56 -4.87 0.53 7.65
C GLU A 56 -6.17 -0.08 7.13
N PRO A 57 -6.72 -1.07 7.84
CA PRO A 57 -8.05 -1.61 7.51
C PRO A 57 -9.10 -0.51 7.45
N GLY A 58 -10.02 -0.63 6.51
CA GLY A 58 -11.11 0.32 6.37
C GLY A 58 -10.79 1.61 5.63
N THR A 59 -9.55 1.77 5.17
CA THR A 59 -9.16 2.98 4.44
C THR A 59 -9.40 2.77 2.94
N PRO A 60 -10.25 3.60 2.30
CA PRO A 60 -10.43 3.54 0.86
C PRO A 60 -9.12 3.80 0.13
N CYS A 61 -8.81 2.99 -0.86
CA CYS A 61 -7.58 3.13 -1.62
C CYS A 61 -7.78 2.66 -3.05
N LYS A 62 -7.28 3.45 -3.98
CA LYS A 62 -7.30 3.10 -5.40
C LYS A 62 -5.92 3.40 -5.98
N TYR A 63 -5.38 2.48 -6.77
CA TYR A 63 -4.11 2.75 -7.42
C TYR A 63 -4.01 2.08 -8.78
N CYS A 64 -3.19 2.66 -9.64
CA CYS A 64 -2.98 2.19 -11.00
C CYS A 64 -1.58 2.55 -11.48
N ALA A 65 -1.18 1.93 -12.58
CA ALA A 65 0.07 2.28 -13.24
C ALA A 65 -0.01 3.71 -13.77
N LYS A 66 1.08 4.46 -13.67
CA LYS A 66 1.18 5.74 -14.35
C LYS A 66 1.63 5.54 -15.79
N ASP A 67 2.55 4.63 -16.00
CA ASP A 67 3.11 4.33 -17.31
C ASP A 67 2.62 2.97 -17.82
N LYS A 68 3.49 2.20 -18.46
CA LYS A 68 3.07 0.96 -19.11
C LYS A 68 2.95 -0.25 -18.18
N VAL A 69 3.58 -0.18 -17.00
CA VAL A 69 3.61 -1.31 -16.09
C VAL A 69 3.48 -0.84 -14.65
N TYR A 70 2.86 -1.69 -13.84
CA TYR A 70 2.81 -1.53 -12.40
C TYR A 70 3.43 -2.77 -11.77
N THR A 71 4.41 -2.58 -10.88
CA THR A 71 5.07 -3.68 -10.18
C THR A 71 5.15 -3.37 -8.70
N ASP A 72 4.82 -4.34 -7.87
CA ASP A 72 4.97 -4.23 -6.43
C ASP A 72 5.29 -5.57 -5.77
N ASP A 73 5.74 -5.47 -4.52
CA ASP A 73 5.68 -6.56 -3.56
C ASP A 73 4.56 -6.20 -2.60
N TRP A 74 3.80 -7.18 -2.16
CA TRP A 74 2.68 -6.90 -1.26
C TRP A 74 2.48 -8.03 -0.26
N PHE A 75 1.90 -7.70 0.88
CA PHE A 75 1.36 -8.70 1.78
C PHE A 75 0.20 -8.12 2.58
N PHE A 76 -0.75 -9.01 2.89
CA PHE A 76 -1.86 -8.72 3.77
C PHE A 76 -1.54 -9.23 5.17
N ALA A 77 -1.92 -8.50 6.19
CA ALA A 77 -1.68 -8.88 7.58
C ALA A 77 -2.87 -8.54 8.45
N GLU A 78 -3.12 -9.40 9.42
CA GLU A 78 -4.06 -9.11 10.49
C GLU A 78 -3.25 -8.61 11.68
N THR A 79 -3.73 -7.57 12.34
CA THR A 79 -3.06 -7.01 13.50
C THR A 79 -3.95 -7.10 14.73
N GLU A 80 -3.32 -7.22 15.90
CA GLU A 80 -3.99 -7.11 17.16
C GLU A 80 -3.86 -5.69 17.70
N GLU A 81 -4.60 -5.37 18.75
CA GLU A 81 -4.54 -4.05 19.41
C GLU A 81 -3.11 -3.67 19.81
N THR A 82 -2.33 -4.65 20.26
CA THR A 82 -0.95 -4.43 20.67
C THR A 82 -0.07 -4.00 19.50
N ASP A 83 -0.31 -4.56 18.30
CA ASP A 83 0.43 -4.18 17.10
C ASP A 83 0.11 -2.74 16.70
N LYS A 84 -1.16 -2.36 16.78
CA LYS A 84 -1.59 -1.01 16.46
C LYS A 84 -0.97 0.00 17.43
N ALA A 85 -0.98 -0.31 18.72
CA ALA A 85 -0.37 0.54 19.73
C ALA A 85 1.14 0.68 19.49
N TYR A 86 1.81 -0.39 19.11
CA TYR A 86 3.23 -0.37 18.78
C TYR A 86 3.53 0.58 17.62
N LEU A 87 2.74 0.50 16.55
CA LEU A 87 2.90 1.37 15.39
C LEU A 87 2.72 2.84 15.76
N LEU A 88 1.72 3.15 16.57
CA LEU A 88 1.47 4.51 17.04
C LEU A 88 2.61 5.01 17.92
N GLU A 89 3.10 4.17 18.83
CA GLU A 89 4.20 4.53 19.72
C GLU A 89 5.48 4.81 18.93
N ARG A 90 5.75 4.04 17.89
CA ARG A 90 6.93 4.22 17.05
C ARG A 90 6.76 5.32 16.01
N LYS A 91 5.58 5.93 15.96
CA LYS A 91 5.24 7.00 15.00
C LYS A 91 5.47 6.56 13.54
N ILE A 92 5.14 5.31 13.25
CA ILE A 92 5.25 4.79 11.90
C ILE A 92 4.07 5.34 11.08
N PRO A 93 4.32 6.08 10.00
CA PRO A 93 3.24 6.65 9.19
C PRO A 93 2.41 5.57 8.53
N THR A 94 1.09 5.78 8.53
CA THR A 94 0.14 4.90 7.84
C THR A 94 -0.68 5.72 6.87
N ASN A 95 -1.30 5.06 5.89
CA ASN A 95 -2.20 5.68 4.92
C ASN A 95 -1.55 6.84 4.15
N THR A 96 -0.25 6.81 4.00
CA THR A 96 0.51 7.79 3.24
C THR A 96 1.71 7.11 2.59
N LEU A 97 2.17 7.67 1.49
CA LEU A 97 3.31 7.12 0.77
C LEU A 97 4.61 7.60 1.40
N LEU A 98 5.53 6.67 1.65
CA LEU A 98 6.86 6.97 2.14
C LEU A 98 7.88 6.56 1.09
N HIS A 99 8.59 7.52 0.55
CA HIS A 99 9.66 7.24 -0.39
C HIS A 99 10.95 7.00 0.39
N LEU A 100 11.50 5.78 0.25
CA LEU A 100 12.73 5.41 0.95
C LEU A 100 13.98 5.96 0.29
N GLY A 101 13.83 6.73 -0.75
CA GLY A 101 14.83 7.55 -1.38
C GLY A 101 16.14 6.86 -1.75
N GLN A 102 16.62 7.14 -2.91
CA GLN A 102 17.94 6.70 -3.32
C GLN A 102 18.55 7.81 -4.09
#